data_9f5e692ed5c2d61e5e661779c3793f84
#
_entry.id   9f5e692ed5c2d61e5e661779c3793f84
#
_cell.length_a   1.000
_cell.length_b   1.000
_cell.length_c   1.000
_cell.angle_alpha   90.00
_cell.angle_beta   90.00
_cell.angle_gamma   90.00
#
_symmetry.space_group_name_H-M   'P 1'
#
loop_
_entity.id
_entity.type
_entity.pdbx_description
1 polymer ?
#
loop_
_entity_poly.entity_id
_entity_poly.type
_entity_poly.pdbx_seq_one_letter_code
_entity_poly.pdbx_strand_id
1 'polypeptide(L)'
;MNKSHLVDYVAEELRTSKLQASLLVETVLNGIKKGLQEDQSVTLTGFGTFELKSRKARMGRNPHTGQPIAIAAGRRVGFRVGKALKDSF
;
A
#
# COMPACT_ATOMS: atom_id res chain seq x y z
N MET A 1 1.56 6.60 14.97
CA MET A 1 1.67 5.12 15.00
C MET A 1 2.56 4.66 13.87
N ASN A 2 3.37 3.68 14.13
CA ASN A 2 4.19 3.03 13.11
C ASN A 2 3.95 1.51 13.16
N LYS A 3 4.71 0.75 12.37
CA LYS A 3 4.57 -0.71 12.33
C LYS A 3 4.77 -1.36 13.69
N SER A 4 5.73 -0.87 14.47
CA SER A 4 6.01 -1.38 15.81
C SER A 4 4.80 -1.20 16.74
N HIS A 5 4.15 -0.06 16.68
CA HIS A 5 2.94 0.22 17.45
C HIS A 5 1.77 -0.67 17.01
N LEU A 6 1.67 -0.93 15.70
CA LEU A 6 0.65 -1.83 15.18
C LEU A 6 0.86 -3.26 15.69
N VAL A 7 2.11 -3.73 15.73
CA VAL A 7 2.45 -5.04 16.28
C VAL A 7 2.04 -5.12 17.76
N ASP A 8 2.35 -4.08 18.54
CA ASP A 8 1.97 -4.03 19.95
C ASP A 8 0.44 -4.10 20.13
N TYR A 9 -0.29 -3.38 19.30
CA TYR A 9 -1.76 -3.41 19.32
C TYR A 9 -2.30 -4.81 19.03
N VAL A 10 -1.77 -5.47 17.99
CA VAL A 10 -2.20 -6.84 17.63
C VAL A 10 -1.88 -7.82 18.74
N ALA A 11 -0.69 -7.71 19.36
CA ALA A 11 -0.29 -8.58 20.45
C ALA A 11 -1.26 -8.44 21.63
N GLU A 12 -1.64 -7.23 21.96
CA GLU A 12 -2.56 -6.94 23.06
C GLU A 12 -3.97 -7.45 22.75
N GLU A 13 -4.50 -7.16 21.58
CA GLU A 13 -5.84 -7.59 21.18
C GLU A 13 -6.00 -9.10 21.13
N LEU A 14 -5.00 -9.80 20.63
CA LEU A 14 -5.02 -11.26 20.50
C LEU A 14 -4.45 -11.97 21.72
N ARG A 15 -3.95 -11.23 22.72
CA ARG A 15 -3.31 -11.78 23.90
C ARG A 15 -2.22 -12.78 23.55
N THR A 16 -1.34 -12.37 22.66
CA THR A 16 -0.24 -13.19 22.17
C THR A 16 1.08 -12.46 22.36
N SER A 17 2.19 -13.15 22.10
CA SER A 17 3.51 -12.55 22.21
C SER A 17 3.74 -11.52 21.10
N LYS A 18 4.66 -10.57 21.32
CA LYS A 18 5.07 -9.63 20.30
C LYS A 18 5.68 -10.33 19.08
N LEU A 19 6.41 -11.41 19.31
CA LEU A 19 6.97 -12.22 18.23
C LEU A 19 5.87 -12.78 17.33
N GLN A 20 4.85 -13.39 17.93
CA GLN A 20 3.72 -13.95 17.20
C GLN A 20 2.94 -12.85 16.46
N ALA A 21 2.69 -11.72 17.13
CA ALA A 21 2.01 -10.58 16.52
C ALA A 21 2.80 -10.00 15.36
N SER A 22 4.13 -9.94 15.47
CA SER A 22 5.00 -9.49 14.39
C SER A 22 4.87 -10.40 13.16
N LEU A 23 4.85 -11.70 13.36
CA LEU A 23 4.66 -12.69 12.30
C LEU A 23 3.29 -12.49 11.62
N LEU A 24 2.25 -12.25 12.39
CA LEU A 24 0.90 -12.02 11.86
C LEU A 24 0.85 -10.76 11.00
N VAL A 25 1.40 -9.65 11.48
CA VAL A 25 1.45 -8.40 10.74
C VAL A 25 2.26 -8.55 9.46
N GLU A 26 3.44 -9.17 9.53
CA GLU A 26 4.28 -9.41 8.35
C GLU A 26 3.58 -10.29 7.33
N THR A 27 2.88 -11.34 7.78
CA THR A 27 2.17 -12.25 6.90
C THR A 27 1.06 -11.51 6.13
N VAL A 28 0.30 -10.65 6.82
CA VAL A 28 -0.74 -9.83 6.17
C VAL A 28 -0.13 -8.89 5.15
N LEU A 29 0.93 -8.17 5.50
CA LEU A 29 1.60 -7.24 4.59
C LEU A 29 2.18 -7.96 3.38
N ASN A 30 2.78 -9.13 3.58
CA ASN A 30 3.32 -9.94 2.48
C ASN A 30 2.21 -10.47 1.58
N GLY A 31 1.05 -10.79 2.14
CA GLY A 31 -0.13 -11.21 1.38
C GLY A 31 -0.64 -10.10 0.46
N ILE A 32 -0.71 -8.87 0.98
CA ILE A 32 -1.08 -7.70 0.18
C ILE A 32 -0.08 -7.49 -0.96
N LYS A 33 1.20 -7.56 -0.65
CA LYS A 33 2.27 -7.41 -1.65
C LYS A 33 2.16 -8.48 -2.74
N LYS A 34 1.93 -9.72 -2.36
CA LYS A 34 1.78 -10.83 -3.31
C LYS A 34 0.55 -10.62 -4.21
N GLY A 35 -0.57 -10.21 -3.62
CA GLY A 35 -1.78 -9.92 -4.38
C GLY A 35 -1.58 -8.80 -5.40
N LEU A 36 -0.82 -7.77 -5.04
CA LEU A 36 -0.48 -6.69 -5.97
C LEU A 36 0.41 -7.19 -7.11
N GLN A 37 1.33 -8.11 -6.84
CA GLN A 37 2.21 -8.68 -7.86
C GLN A 37 1.45 -9.58 -8.83
N GLU A 38 0.51 -10.38 -8.34
CA GLU A 38 -0.23 -11.36 -9.14
C GLU A 38 -1.46 -10.77 -9.81
N ASP A 39 -2.27 -10.02 -9.07
CA ASP A 39 -3.58 -9.55 -9.52
C ASP A 39 -3.62 -8.04 -9.76
N GLN A 40 -2.56 -7.32 -9.38
CA GLN A 40 -2.42 -5.87 -9.54
C GLN A 40 -3.43 -5.05 -8.72
N SER A 41 -4.24 -5.71 -7.92
CA SER A 41 -5.13 -5.07 -6.96
C SER A 41 -5.43 -5.99 -5.80
N VAL A 42 -5.66 -5.40 -4.63
CA VAL A 42 -6.08 -6.12 -3.43
C VAL A 42 -7.21 -5.32 -2.79
N THR A 43 -8.40 -5.87 -2.79
CA THR A 43 -9.57 -5.24 -2.18
C THR A 43 -9.79 -5.82 -0.79
N LEU A 44 -9.78 -4.95 0.22
CA LEU A 44 -10.09 -5.32 1.60
C LEU A 44 -11.46 -4.73 1.92
N THR A 45 -12.47 -5.59 1.90
CA THR A 45 -13.86 -5.20 2.14
C THR A 45 -13.99 -4.46 3.48
N GLY A 46 -14.61 -3.29 3.45
CA GLY A 46 -14.76 -2.45 4.64
C GLY A 46 -13.56 -1.57 4.96
N PHE A 47 -12.49 -1.68 4.17
CA PHE A 47 -11.26 -0.89 4.40
C PHE A 47 -10.88 -0.06 3.17
N GLY A 48 -10.53 -0.72 2.07
CA GLY A 48 -10.15 -0.04 0.84
C GLY A 48 -9.51 -0.98 -0.15
N THR A 49 -8.95 -0.41 -1.20
CA THR A 49 -8.33 -1.16 -2.29
C THR A 49 -6.92 -0.63 -2.55
N PHE A 50 -5.95 -1.53 -2.52
CA PHE A 50 -4.59 -1.26 -3.00
C PHE A 50 -4.53 -1.57 -4.48
N GLU A 51 -3.93 -0.68 -5.26
CA GLU A 51 -3.81 -0.84 -6.71
C GLU A 51 -2.37 -0.62 -7.16
N LEU A 52 -1.88 -1.52 -8.01
CA LEU A 52 -0.59 -1.35 -8.66
C LEU A 52 -0.83 -0.70 -10.01
N LYS A 53 -0.36 0.54 -10.17
CA LYS A 53 -0.53 1.30 -11.40
C LYS A 53 0.78 1.36 -12.15
N SER A 54 0.71 1.15 -13.47
CA SER A 54 1.85 1.27 -14.35
C SER A 54 1.81 2.61 -15.08
N ARG A 55 2.98 3.21 -15.25
CA ARG A 55 3.15 4.44 -16.00
C ARG A 55 4.03 4.15 -17.21
N LYS A 56 3.55 4.51 -18.40
CA LYS A 56 4.35 4.38 -19.62
C LYS A 56 5.42 5.46 -19.67
N ALA A 57 6.55 5.14 -20.28
CA ALA A 57 7.55 6.14 -20.58
C ALA A 57 6.94 7.22 -21.50
N ARG A 58 7.25 8.48 -21.24
CA ARG A 58 6.75 9.60 -22.02
C ARG A 58 7.76 10.75 -22.02
N MET A 59 7.56 11.69 -22.93
CA MET A 59 8.30 12.93 -22.95
C MET A 59 7.52 14.00 -22.19
N GLY A 60 8.19 14.68 -21.28
CA GLY A 60 7.66 15.84 -20.58
C GLY A 60 8.52 17.07 -20.87
N ARG A 61 8.22 18.16 -20.21
CA ARG A 61 9.01 19.39 -20.31
C ARG A 61 9.47 19.86 -18.94
N ASN A 62 10.71 20.30 -18.87
CA ASN A 62 11.23 20.94 -17.68
C ASN A 62 10.53 22.29 -17.50
N PRO A 63 9.83 22.54 -16.37
CA PRO A 63 9.09 23.77 -16.17
C PRO A 63 10.00 25.02 -16.05
N HIS A 64 11.30 24.85 -15.75
CA HIS A 64 12.24 25.96 -15.64
C HIS A 64 12.92 26.33 -16.94
N THR A 65 13.24 25.34 -17.77
CA THR A 65 13.98 25.56 -19.01
C THR A 65 13.16 25.37 -20.27
N GLY A 66 11.99 24.72 -20.17
CA GLY A 66 11.15 24.37 -21.29
C GLY A 66 11.70 23.25 -22.16
N GLN A 67 12.84 22.69 -21.78
CA GLN A 67 13.46 21.61 -22.55
C GLN A 67 12.74 20.28 -22.33
N PRO A 68 12.64 19.43 -23.37
CA PRO A 68 12.04 18.12 -23.23
C PRO A 68 12.88 17.23 -22.34
N ILE A 69 12.21 16.46 -21.47
CA ILE A 69 12.83 15.47 -20.60
C ILE A 69 12.14 14.13 -20.78
N ALA A 70 12.91 13.05 -20.71
CA ALA A 70 12.36 11.71 -20.75
C ALA A 70 11.84 11.32 -19.35
N ILE A 71 10.57 10.94 -19.28
CA ILE A 71 9.97 10.41 -18.06
C ILE A 71 9.91 8.90 -18.21
N ALA A 72 10.69 8.20 -17.39
CA ALA A 72 10.79 6.76 -17.47
C ALA A 72 9.49 6.06 -17.08
N ALA A 73 9.27 4.88 -17.66
CA ALA A 73 8.21 3.98 -17.22
C ALA A 73 8.43 3.60 -15.76
N GLY A 74 7.35 3.38 -15.02
CA GLY A 74 7.44 3.01 -13.62
C GLY A 74 6.15 2.41 -13.12
N ARG A 75 6.20 1.91 -11.89
CA ARG A 75 5.04 1.37 -11.18
C ARG A 75 4.81 2.15 -9.89
N ARG A 76 3.57 2.26 -9.52
CA ARG A 76 3.17 2.97 -8.32
C ARG A 76 2.06 2.22 -7.61
N VAL A 77 2.17 2.09 -6.29
CA VAL A 77 1.09 1.54 -5.47
C VAL A 77 0.23 2.70 -4.99
N GLY A 78 -1.05 2.65 -5.30
CA GLY A 78 -2.03 3.59 -4.79
C GLY A 78 -2.99 2.90 -3.83
N PHE A 79 -3.59 3.68 -2.94
CA PHE A 79 -4.63 3.20 -2.04
C PHE A 79 -5.88 4.03 -2.24
N ARG A 80 -7.01 3.34 -2.45
CA ARG A 80 -8.32 3.99 -2.55
C ARG A 80 -9.13 3.61 -1.33
N VAL A 81 -9.49 4.60 -0.51
CA VAL A 81 -10.24 4.39 0.72
C VAL A 81 -11.64 3.83 0.40
N GLY A 82 -12.06 2.83 1.18
CA GLY A 82 -13.40 2.29 1.09
C GLY A 82 -14.40 3.18 1.83
N LYS A 83 -15.67 3.06 1.45
CA LYS A 83 -16.74 3.86 2.05
C LYS A 83 -16.84 3.64 3.56
N ALA A 84 -16.78 2.39 4.01
CA ALA A 84 -16.90 2.07 5.44
C ALA A 84 -15.78 2.70 6.26
N LEU A 85 -14.55 2.68 5.76
CA LEU A 85 -13.42 3.31 6.43
C LEU A 85 -13.61 4.84 6.46
N LYS A 86 -13.99 5.42 5.34
CA LYS A 86 -14.23 6.87 5.25
C LYS A 86 -15.33 7.32 6.21
N ASP A 87 -16.41 6.56 6.29
CA ASP A 87 -17.57 6.91 7.12
C ASP A 87 -17.30 6.71 8.62
N SER A 88 -16.20 6.05 9.01
CA SER A 88 -15.85 5.85 10.42
C SER A 88 -15.18 7.07 11.07
N PHE A 89 -14.96 8.14 10.32
CA PHE A 89 -14.32 9.36 10.82
C PHE A 89 -15.20 10.60 10.74
#